data_eff6b1c318b08708d8eb88b66cce05cf
#
_entry.id   eff6b1c318b08708d8eb88b66cce05cf
#
_cell.length_a   1.000
_cell.length_b   1.000
_cell.length_c   1.000
_cell.angle_alpha   90.00
_cell.angle_beta   90.00
_cell.angle_gamma   90.00
#
_symmetry.space_group_name_H-M   'P 1'
#
loop_
_entity.id
_entity.type
_entity.pdbx_description
1 polymer ?
#
loop_
_entity_poly.entity_id
_entity_poly.type
_entity_poly.pdbx_seq_one_letter_code
_entity_poly.pdbx_strand_id
1 'polypeptide(L)'
;MQKKDGVVGYIFGEVGITDFKFAVDGHAIRKFDYIFAPHKEGEILAQVMDIKQHSDFKFEDATSLINNEEIPNIKTNLKAYAEVIGFRDKRGLLQSPRTPFNVGTELVHANENLIRIVLGLNAAKENGAYIGLLKGHDLEVYLNIDSLVQKHICILAKTGGGKSYACGVLVEELLKNKIPTVIIDPHGEYQSLKKSNNSRKDQKNMAKFGVKKRDYSSQITDFSPMKSRGDMKHLSLNGSNLEAHEILDLLPSKISGPQKGVLYQAIKEIKEYKNIYSLRDIIDTVGRSKSNARWNVIASLESLDSIGVFSESGTSTSDLVKAGKCSTINMKGVPPDVQSVVVARLTKKLFDDRKAGKIPPFLFIVEEAHNYCPERGFGNAVSSDILRTVASEGRKFGMGLCIISQRPAKVDKNIISQCNTNIILKVTNPNDLKTIVQSVEGLTSQTFREIQRLPIGVALISGASLQMPIMTEIRTRETSHGGKSVEISKGGKNVNYETINVQQTPSVNVQFNQQKEVNQQISKPQESVNNPTNKAKNVTKVAHRLGWISESNPDEAIKILTKEAEKMNENVYKYLESLAILGKDYCHDDNPNCIKCPMKDSCRYRTSSGSIIKKGLFRKKS
;
A
#
# COMPACT_ATOMS: atom_id res chain seq x y z
N MET A 1 22.73 -45.30 -3.92
CA MET A 1 22.69 -44.29 -4.99
C MET A 1 23.50 -43.08 -4.51
N GLN A 2 24.56 -42.72 -5.21
CA GLN A 2 25.30 -41.50 -4.91
C GLN A 2 24.39 -40.28 -5.17
N LYS A 3 24.32 -39.35 -4.21
CA LYS A 3 23.62 -38.07 -4.42
C LYS A 3 24.24 -37.39 -5.64
N LYS A 4 23.42 -37.07 -6.62
CA LYS A 4 23.87 -36.19 -7.75
C LYS A 4 24.01 -34.78 -7.22
N ASP A 5 25.19 -34.18 -7.40
CA ASP A 5 25.47 -32.82 -7.01
C ASP A 5 24.50 -31.86 -7.72
N GLY A 6 23.90 -30.92 -6.96
CA GLY A 6 23.02 -29.87 -7.47
C GLY A 6 21.53 -30.17 -7.53
N VAL A 7 21.10 -31.41 -7.27
CA VAL A 7 19.66 -31.76 -7.23
C VAL A 7 19.04 -31.24 -5.93
N VAL A 8 17.97 -30.46 -6.04
CA VAL A 8 17.23 -29.89 -4.90
C VAL A 8 16.01 -30.72 -4.50
N GLY A 9 15.56 -31.63 -5.39
CA GLY A 9 14.43 -32.51 -5.09
C GLY A 9 13.89 -33.24 -6.30
N TYR A 10 12.83 -34.02 -6.06
CA TYR A 10 12.19 -34.89 -7.05
C TYR A 10 10.67 -34.65 -7.05
N ILE A 11 10.08 -34.51 -8.25
CA ILE A 11 8.62 -34.39 -8.41
C ILE A 11 7.93 -35.67 -7.99
N PHE A 12 6.83 -35.57 -7.25
CA PHE A 12 6.03 -36.71 -6.81
C PHE A 12 4.54 -36.41 -6.74
N GLY A 13 3.72 -37.46 -6.70
CA GLY A 13 2.28 -37.40 -6.53
C GLY A 13 1.54 -36.96 -7.78
N GLU A 14 0.48 -36.21 -7.61
CA GLU A 14 -0.28 -35.62 -8.70
C GLU A 14 0.49 -34.42 -9.27
N VAL A 15 0.65 -34.38 -10.59
CA VAL A 15 1.49 -33.42 -11.30
C VAL A 15 0.67 -32.71 -12.37
N GLY A 16 0.52 -31.43 -12.23
CA GLY A 16 -0.15 -30.56 -13.20
C GLY A 16 0.78 -30.02 -14.28
N ILE A 17 0.21 -29.17 -15.15
CA ILE A 17 0.95 -28.36 -16.12
C ILE A 17 1.29 -26.98 -15.55
N THR A 18 0.56 -26.54 -14.52
CA THR A 18 0.70 -25.21 -13.89
C THR A 18 1.41 -25.27 -12.55
N ASP A 19 1.43 -26.45 -11.92
CA ASP A 19 2.01 -26.63 -10.60
C ASP A 19 2.36 -28.09 -10.33
N PHE A 20 3.25 -28.29 -9.38
CA PHE A 20 3.61 -29.61 -8.90
C PHE A 20 4.15 -29.60 -7.47
N LYS A 21 4.15 -30.78 -6.85
CA LYS A 21 4.77 -31.04 -5.55
C LYS A 21 6.07 -31.80 -5.74
N PHE A 22 7.04 -31.51 -4.89
CA PHE A 22 8.31 -32.26 -4.90
C PHE A 22 8.85 -32.51 -3.50
N ALA A 23 9.55 -33.61 -3.35
CA ALA A 23 10.30 -33.92 -2.15
C ALA A 23 11.62 -33.13 -2.18
N VAL A 24 11.92 -32.44 -1.10
CA VAL A 24 13.10 -31.56 -0.98
C VAL A 24 14.23 -32.34 -0.29
N ASP A 25 15.44 -32.24 -0.80
CA ASP A 25 16.62 -32.79 -0.16
C ASP A 25 17.19 -31.79 0.86
N GLY A 26 16.91 -32.01 2.14
CA GLY A 26 17.41 -31.19 3.24
C GLY A 26 16.88 -29.75 3.20
N HIS A 27 17.76 -28.80 3.54
CA HIS A 27 17.42 -27.36 3.53
C HIS A 27 17.94 -26.63 2.28
N ALA A 28 18.08 -27.36 1.18
CA ALA A 28 18.67 -26.85 -0.05
C ALA A 28 17.84 -25.75 -0.74
N ILE A 29 16.57 -25.56 -0.35
CA ILE A 29 15.66 -24.64 -1.05
C ILE A 29 14.89 -23.75 -0.08
N ARG A 30 14.56 -22.54 -0.53
CA ARG A 30 13.80 -21.54 0.23
C ARG A 30 12.56 -21.13 -0.54
N LYS A 31 11.58 -20.60 0.15
CA LYS A 31 10.41 -19.98 -0.48
C LYS A 31 10.85 -18.83 -1.38
N PHE A 32 10.28 -18.77 -2.59
CA PHE A 32 10.58 -17.86 -3.69
C PHE A 32 11.86 -18.16 -4.48
N ASP A 33 12.57 -19.23 -4.16
CA ASP A 33 13.65 -19.70 -5.03
C ASP A 33 13.08 -20.14 -6.37
N TYR A 34 13.90 -20.00 -7.41
CA TYR A 34 13.59 -20.46 -8.74
C TYR A 34 14.29 -21.78 -9.00
N ILE A 35 13.52 -22.73 -9.53
CA ILE A 35 14.00 -24.06 -9.88
C ILE A 35 13.81 -24.31 -11.37
N PHE A 36 14.72 -25.08 -11.89
CA PHE A 36 14.67 -25.61 -13.25
C PHE A 36 14.08 -27.02 -13.22
N ALA A 37 13.07 -27.25 -14.04
CA ALA A 37 12.45 -28.54 -14.25
C ALA A 37 12.63 -28.96 -15.71
N PRO A 38 13.44 -30.01 -16.02
CA PRO A 38 13.60 -30.51 -17.36
C PRO A 38 12.28 -31.09 -17.89
N HIS A 39 11.92 -30.69 -19.12
CA HIS A 39 10.70 -31.10 -19.77
C HIS A 39 10.93 -31.30 -21.26
N LYS A 40 10.15 -32.17 -21.93
CA LYS A 40 10.28 -32.42 -23.37
C LYS A 40 10.02 -31.21 -24.27
N GLU A 41 9.30 -30.21 -23.77
CA GLU A 41 8.96 -28.99 -24.50
C GLU A 41 9.97 -27.87 -24.29
N GLY A 42 10.89 -27.99 -23.31
CA GLY A 42 11.93 -26.99 -23.06
C GLY A 42 12.44 -26.99 -21.62
N GLU A 43 13.28 -26.01 -21.32
CA GLU A 43 13.80 -25.72 -20.00
C GLU A 43 12.78 -24.89 -19.23
N ILE A 44 12.02 -25.52 -18.33
CA ILE A 44 10.92 -24.88 -17.65
C ILE A 44 11.38 -24.31 -16.33
N LEU A 45 11.13 -23.01 -16.16
CA LEU A 45 11.30 -22.31 -14.89
C LEU A 45 10.05 -22.47 -14.03
N ALA A 46 10.23 -22.80 -12.76
CA ALA A 46 9.17 -22.80 -11.76
C ALA A 46 9.64 -22.06 -10.49
N GLN A 47 8.70 -21.54 -9.72
CA GLN A 47 8.99 -20.84 -8.47
C GLN A 47 8.43 -21.62 -7.27
N VAL A 48 9.23 -21.73 -6.23
CA VAL A 48 8.84 -22.36 -4.96
C VAL A 48 7.90 -21.45 -4.18
N MET A 49 6.64 -21.86 -4.02
CA MET A 49 5.60 -21.06 -3.38
C MET A 49 5.37 -21.43 -1.92
N ASP A 50 5.62 -22.68 -1.53
CA ASP A 50 5.46 -23.14 -0.15
C ASP A 50 6.36 -24.33 0.15
N ILE A 51 6.78 -24.45 1.42
CA ILE A 51 7.57 -25.57 1.90
C ILE A 51 6.95 -26.02 3.23
N LYS A 52 6.66 -27.32 3.34
CA LYS A 52 6.08 -27.93 4.54
C LYS A 52 6.93 -29.08 5.02
N GLN A 53 7.19 -29.08 6.31
CA GLN A 53 7.78 -30.23 6.97
C GLN A 53 6.67 -31.20 7.38
N HIS A 54 6.83 -32.47 7.06
CA HIS A 54 5.98 -33.56 7.50
C HIS A 54 6.81 -34.45 8.39
N SER A 55 6.27 -34.83 9.53
CA SER A 55 6.92 -35.75 10.45
C SER A 55 5.91 -36.83 10.90
N ASP A 56 6.42 -37.96 11.31
CA ASP A 56 5.66 -39.00 12.00
C ASP A 56 5.49 -38.73 13.50
N PHE A 57 6.05 -37.61 13.98
CA PHE A 57 5.95 -37.13 15.36
C PHE A 57 4.53 -36.69 15.69
N LYS A 58 3.87 -37.41 16.61
CA LYS A 58 2.49 -37.22 17.00
C LYS A 58 2.39 -36.43 18.31
N PHE A 59 1.15 -36.12 18.71
CA PHE A 59 0.88 -35.42 19.97
C PHE A 59 1.33 -36.24 21.18
N GLU A 60 1.15 -37.56 21.14
CA GLU A 60 1.60 -38.49 22.19
C GLU A 60 3.12 -38.41 22.38
N ASP A 61 3.89 -38.41 21.27
CA ASP A 61 5.35 -38.27 21.31
C ASP A 61 5.79 -36.95 21.91
N ALA A 62 5.06 -35.85 21.59
CA ALA A 62 5.31 -34.55 22.18
C ALA A 62 5.03 -34.52 23.69
N THR A 63 4.02 -35.29 24.16
CA THR A 63 3.68 -35.41 25.57
C THR A 63 4.76 -36.21 26.31
N SER A 64 5.27 -37.29 25.70
CA SER A 64 6.38 -38.11 26.24
C SER A 64 7.65 -37.24 26.44
N LEU A 65 7.95 -36.34 25.49
CA LEU A 65 9.04 -35.37 25.68
C LEU A 65 8.87 -34.44 26.88
N ILE A 66 7.64 -33.99 27.14
CA ILE A 66 7.33 -33.13 28.32
C ILE A 66 7.58 -33.94 29.61
N ASN A 67 7.32 -35.25 29.58
CA ASN A 67 7.50 -36.14 30.70
C ASN A 67 8.94 -36.72 30.83
N ASN A 68 9.88 -36.27 30.00
CA ASN A 68 11.26 -36.78 29.91
C ASN A 68 11.36 -38.28 29.58
N GLU A 69 10.41 -38.80 28.79
CA GLU A 69 10.45 -40.18 28.30
C GLU A 69 11.30 -40.25 27.00
N GLU A 70 11.88 -41.42 26.73
CA GLU A 70 12.60 -41.65 25.46
C GLU A 70 11.63 -41.66 24.29
N ILE A 71 11.95 -40.93 23.24
CA ILE A 71 11.18 -40.88 22.00
C ILE A 71 11.83 -41.68 20.89
N PRO A 72 11.01 -42.30 20.03
CA PRO A 72 11.52 -43.00 18.85
C PRO A 72 12.16 -42.04 17.86
N ASN A 73 13.01 -42.56 17.00
CA ASN A 73 13.71 -41.78 15.98
C ASN A 73 12.70 -41.10 15.03
N ILE A 74 12.60 -39.79 15.10
CA ILE A 74 11.64 -38.98 14.34
C ILE A 74 12.08 -38.90 12.87
N LYS A 75 11.24 -39.39 11.97
CA LYS A 75 11.44 -39.23 10.53
C LYS A 75 10.77 -37.93 10.07
N THR A 76 11.55 -37.04 9.48
CA THR A 76 11.04 -35.79 8.92
C THR A 76 11.30 -35.76 7.42
N ASN A 77 10.31 -35.31 6.66
CA ASN A 77 10.39 -35.12 5.22
C ASN A 77 9.95 -33.70 4.87
N LEU A 78 10.67 -33.04 3.97
CA LEU A 78 10.29 -31.73 3.44
C LEU A 78 9.55 -31.93 2.11
N LYS A 79 8.39 -31.32 2.00
CA LYS A 79 7.58 -31.24 0.77
C LYS A 79 7.48 -29.80 0.35
N ALA A 80 7.79 -29.52 -0.90
CA ALA A 80 7.60 -28.17 -1.46
C ALA A 80 6.53 -28.21 -2.55
N TYR A 81 5.94 -27.04 -2.74
CA TYR A 81 4.98 -26.74 -3.81
C TYR A 81 5.59 -25.67 -4.70
N ALA A 82 5.59 -25.89 -6.00
CA ALA A 82 6.08 -24.94 -6.99
C ALA A 82 5.01 -24.62 -8.04
N GLU A 83 4.95 -23.36 -8.44
CA GLU A 83 4.17 -22.88 -9.58
C GLU A 83 5.06 -22.79 -10.81
N VAL A 84 4.56 -23.30 -11.92
CA VAL A 84 5.25 -23.29 -13.20
C VAL A 84 5.13 -21.91 -13.83
N ILE A 85 6.26 -21.30 -14.15
CA ILE A 85 6.33 -20.03 -14.88
C ILE A 85 6.26 -20.30 -16.37
N GLY A 86 7.06 -21.27 -16.87
CA GLY A 86 7.13 -21.64 -18.26
C GLY A 86 8.54 -21.55 -18.84
N PHE A 87 8.61 -21.44 -20.15
CA PHE A 87 9.85 -21.35 -20.94
C PHE A 87 9.70 -20.36 -22.09
N ARG A 88 10.82 -19.92 -22.69
CA ARG A 88 10.80 -19.09 -23.90
C ARG A 88 10.87 -19.93 -25.15
N ASP A 89 9.93 -19.71 -26.06
CA ASP A 89 10.00 -20.31 -27.38
C ASP A 89 11.08 -19.62 -28.25
N LYS A 90 11.30 -20.13 -29.45
CA LYS A 90 12.29 -19.59 -30.41
C LYS A 90 12.02 -18.14 -30.82
N ARG A 91 10.80 -17.64 -30.60
CA ARG A 91 10.39 -16.24 -30.86
C ARG A 91 10.55 -15.35 -29.63
N GLY A 92 11.03 -15.91 -28.50
CA GLY A 92 11.16 -15.20 -27.24
C GLY A 92 9.84 -15.00 -26.48
N LEU A 93 8.75 -15.67 -26.89
CA LEU A 93 7.47 -15.59 -26.20
C LEU A 93 7.42 -16.59 -25.04
N LEU A 94 6.87 -16.14 -23.91
CA LEU A 94 6.66 -17.03 -22.77
C LEU A 94 5.55 -18.04 -23.09
N GLN A 95 5.87 -19.32 -22.93
CA GLN A 95 4.98 -20.45 -23.15
C GLN A 95 4.83 -21.25 -21.86
N SER A 96 3.64 -21.80 -21.65
CA SER A 96 3.39 -22.82 -20.62
C SER A 96 3.52 -24.22 -21.22
N PRO A 97 3.98 -25.23 -20.46
CA PRO A 97 3.99 -26.60 -20.94
C PRO A 97 2.55 -27.08 -21.22
N ARG A 98 2.41 -27.93 -22.22
CA ARG A 98 1.11 -28.49 -22.62
C ARG A 98 0.87 -29.88 -22.07
N THR A 99 1.88 -30.47 -21.48
CA THR A 99 1.81 -31.83 -20.88
C THR A 99 2.38 -31.76 -19.48
N PRO A 100 1.90 -32.64 -18.56
CA PRO A 100 2.44 -32.70 -17.21
C PRO A 100 3.90 -33.13 -17.21
N PHE A 101 4.61 -32.82 -16.12
CA PHE A 101 5.94 -33.33 -15.85
C PHE A 101 5.87 -34.80 -15.47
N ASN A 102 6.96 -35.55 -15.72
CA ASN A 102 7.06 -36.90 -15.26
C ASN A 102 7.30 -36.94 -13.74
N VAL A 103 6.64 -37.88 -13.06
CA VAL A 103 6.96 -38.22 -11.67
C VAL A 103 8.41 -38.72 -11.61
N GLY A 104 9.15 -38.30 -10.57
CA GLY A 104 10.57 -38.59 -10.42
C GLY A 104 11.51 -37.68 -11.19
N THR A 105 10.99 -36.64 -11.88
CA THR A 105 11.84 -35.62 -12.52
C THR A 105 12.72 -34.92 -11.49
N GLU A 106 14.02 -34.87 -11.78
CA GLU A 106 15.03 -34.18 -10.98
C GLU A 106 14.86 -32.66 -11.14
N LEU A 107 14.88 -31.94 -10.02
CA LEU A 107 14.83 -30.49 -9.98
C LEU A 107 16.18 -29.94 -9.52
N VAL A 108 16.62 -28.85 -10.14
CA VAL A 108 17.86 -28.16 -9.74
C VAL A 108 17.59 -26.66 -9.57
N HIS A 109 18.48 -25.95 -8.89
CA HIS A 109 18.39 -24.48 -8.86
C HIS A 109 18.47 -23.91 -10.27
N ALA A 110 17.59 -22.99 -10.59
CA ALA A 110 17.66 -22.28 -11.87
C ALA A 110 18.88 -21.34 -11.87
N ASN A 111 19.65 -21.37 -12.96
CA ASN A 111 20.75 -20.44 -13.13
C ASN A 111 20.23 -19.03 -13.42
N GLU A 112 21.05 -18.02 -13.12
CA GLU A 112 20.66 -16.60 -13.26
C GLU A 112 20.24 -16.25 -14.69
N ASN A 113 20.89 -16.83 -15.69
CA ASN A 113 20.59 -16.54 -17.09
C ASN A 113 19.19 -17.03 -17.48
N LEU A 114 18.81 -18.25 -17.06
CA LEU A 114 17.47 -18.79 -17.26
C LEU A 114 16.41 -17.90 -16.57
N ILE A 115 16.67 -17.49 -15.33
CA ILE A 115 15.78 -16.59 -14.58
C ILE A 115 15.59 -15.27 -15.33
N ARG A 116 16.69 -14.64 -15.79
CA ARG A 116 16.63 -13.38 -16.54
C ARG A 116 15.81 -13.52 -17.83
N ILE A 117 16.10 -14.58 -18.60
CA ILE A 117 15.42 -14.81 -19.88
C ILE A 117 13.94 -15.04 -19.65
N VAL A 118 13.57 -15.98 -18.78
CA VAL A 118 12.17 -16.37 -18.61
C VAL A 118 11.33 -15.26 -17.98
N LEU A 119 11.83 -14.58 -16.95
CA LEU A 119 11.11 -13.47 -16.30
C LEU A 119 11.09 -12.19 -17.15
N GLY A 120 11.89 -12.11 -18.20
CA GLY A 120 11.98 -10.91 -19.04
C GLY A 120 12.74 -9.76 -18.36
N LEU A 121 13.73 -10.07 -17.51
CA LEU A 121 14.57 -9.07 -16.84
C LEU A 121 15.65 -8.52 -17.80
N ASN A 122 15.25 -8.24 -19.03
CA ASN A 122 16.17 -7.86 -20.12
C ASN A 122 16.26 -6.34 -20.35
N ALA A 123 15.66 -5.52 -19.45
CA ALA A 123 15.87 -4.08 -19.53
C ALA A 123 17.37 -3.79 -19.36
N ALA A 124 17.98 -3.24 -20.40
CA ALA A 124 19.39 -2.88 -20.37
C ALA A 124 19.65 -1.85 -19.27
N LYS A 125 20.81 -1.95 -18.60
CA LYS A 125 21.24 -0.96 -17.58
C LYS A 125 21.17 0.47 -18.10
N GLU A 126 21.45 0.67 -19.37
CA GLU A 126 21.53 1.97 -20.05
C GLU A 126 20.16 2.67 -20.18
N ASN A 127 19.07 1.91 -20.34
CA ASN A 127 17.71 2.43 -20.54
C ASN A 127 16.73 1.93 -19.46
N GLY A 128 17.26 1.44 -18.36
CA GLY A 128 16.50 0.88 -17.26
C GLY A 128 16.56 1.72 -15.99
N ALA A 129 15.46 1.76 -15.24
CA ALA A 129 15.43 2.24 -13.88
C ALA A 129 15.80 1.09 -12.93
N TYR A 130 16.92 1.19 -12.24
CA TYR A 130 17.36 0.22 -11.25
C TYR A 130 16.54 0.32 -9.98
N ILE A 131 15.66 -0.65 -9.76
CA ILE A 131 14.74 -0.64 -8.62
C ILE A 131 15.28 -1.41 -7.41
N GLY A 132 16.08 -2.45 -7.64
CA GLY A 132 16.61 -3.28 -6.55
C GLY A 132 17.02 -4.68 -7.01
N LEU A 133 17.00 -5.65 -6.10
CA LEU A 133 17.37 -7.04 -6.37
C LEU A 133 16.13 -7.95 -6.35
N LEU A 134 16.13 -8.95 -7.20
CA LEU A 134 15.13 -10.02 -7.17
C LEU A 134 15.18 -10.71 -5.81
N LYS A 135 14.02 -10.86 -5.15
CA LYS A 135 13.98 -11.39 -3.79
C LYS A 135 14.59 -12.78 -3.68
N GLY A 136 15.61 -12.92 -2.81
CA GLY A 136 16.36 -14.17 -2.62
C GLY A 136 17.52 -14.39 -3.58
N HIS A 137 17.75 -13.48 -4.54
CA HIS A 137 18.81 -13.57 -5.55
C HIS A 137 19.57 -12.26 -5.65
N ASP A 138 20.83 -12.32 -6.05
CA ASP A 138 21.67 -11.13 -6.32
C ASP A 138 21.47 -10.59 -7.76
N LEU A 139 20.28 -10.82 -8.31
CA LEU A 139 19.88 -10.39 -9.64
C LEU A 139 19.30 -8.97 -9.62
N GLU A 140 19.97 -8.04 -10.30
CA GLU A 140 19.49 -6.67 -10.46
C GLU A 140 18.20 -6.61 -11.29
N VAL A 141 17.20 -5.87 -10.78
CA VAL A 141 15.92 -5.62 -11.44
C VAL A 141 15.90 -4.22 -12.02
N TYR A 142 15.87 -4.14 -13.34
CA TYR A 142 15.70 -2.91 -14.09
C TYR A 142 14.31 -2.87 -14.73
N LEU A 143 13.60 -1.76 -14.61
CA LEU A 143 12.34 -1.52 -15.30
C LEU A 143 12.62 -0.61 -16.52
N ASN A 144 12.07 -0.95 -17.66
CA ASN A 144 12.23 -0.15 -18.87
C ASN A 144 11.59 1.23 -18.69
N ILE A 145 12.37 2.29 -18.85
CA ILE A 145 11.96 3.68 -18.59
C ILE A 145 10.87 4.14 -19.54
N ASP A 146 10.94 3.81 -20.82
CA ASP A 146 9.90 4.20 -21.79
C ASP A 146 8.56 3.60 -21.38
N SER A 147 8.56 2.32 -20.98
CA SER A 147 7.36 1.66 -20.48
C SER A 147 6.84 2.29 -19.19
N LEU A 148 7.72 2.70 -18.26
CA LEU A 148 7.32 3.39 -17.04
C LEU A 148 6.65 4.73 -17.32
N VAL A 149 7.27 5.56 -18.17
CA VAL A 149 6.77 6.91 -18.45
C VAL A 149 5.52 6.87 -19.33
N GLN A 150 5.46 5.94 -20.30
CA GLN A 150 4.33 5.90 -21.24
C GLN A 150 3.09 5.18 -20.70
N LYS A 151 3.23 4.18 -19.81
CA LYS A 151 2.14 3.24 -19.48
C LYS A 151 1.58 3.37 -18.06
N HIS A 152 1.77 4.50 -17.43
CA HIS A 152 1.32 4.81 -16.06
C HIS A 152 1.81 3.83 -14.99
N ILE A 153 1.98 4.35 -13.78
CA ILE A 153 2.54 3.64 -12.64
C ILE A 153 1.59 3.76 -11.45
N CYS A 154 1.46 2.69 -10.68
CA CYS A 154 0.77 2.70 -9.41
C CYS A 154 1.71 2.22 -8.29
N ILE A 155 1.88 3.00 -7.21
CA ILE A 155 2.65 2.62 -6.02
C ILE A 155 1.70 2.51 -4.83
N LEU A 156 1.50 1.30 -4.33
CA LEU A 156 0.53 1.00 -3.30
C LEU A 156 1.20 0.42 -2.06
N ALA A 157 0.87 0.96 -0.88
CA ALA A 157 1.34 0.45 0.39
C ALA A 157 0.51 0.98 1.55
N LYS A 158 0.46 0.26 2.67
CA LYS A 158 -0.05 0.84 3.92
C LYS A 158 0.84 1.98 4.41
N THR A 159 0.34 2.78 5.36
CA THR A 159 1.13 3.80 6.06
C THR A 159 2.41 3.18 6.66
N GLY A 160 3.56 3.82 6.45
CA GLY A 160 4.86 3.29 6.87
C GLY A 160 5.35 2.07 6.07
N GLY A 161 4.67 1.67 5.00
CA GLY A 161 5.06 0.55 4.14
C GLY A 161 6.17 0.85 3.12
N GLY A 162 6.67 2.10 3.05
CA GLY A 162 7.78 2.48 2.18
C GLY A 162 7.39 3.13 0.85
N LYS A 163 6.14 3.62 0.66
CA LYS A 163 5.67 4.28 -0.58
C LYS A 163 6.61 5.39 -1.07
N SER A 164 6.78 6.42 -0.25
CA SER A 164 7.60 7.59 -0.58
C SER A 164 9.09 7.23 -0.72
N TYR A 165 9.52 6.13 -0.07
CA TYR A 165 10.86 5.59 -0.25
C TYR A 165 11.02 4.97 -1.65
N ALA A 166 10.12 4.08 -2.05
CA ALA A 166 10.14 3.44 -3.37
C ALA A 166 9.97 4.46 -4.50
N CYS A 167 9.07 5.44 -4.32
CA CYS A 167 8.93 6.56 -5.25
C CYS A 167 10.22 7.38 -5.34
N GLY A 168 10.90 7.64 -4.22
CA GLY A 168 12.20 8.32 -4.22
C GLY A 168 13.26 7.56 -5.03
N VAL A 169 13.32 6.22 -4.92
CA VAL A 169 14.18 5.39 -5.78
C VAL A 169 13.85 5.56 -7.26
N LEU A 170 12.56 5.55 -7.60
CA LEU A 170 12.11 5.77 -8.98
C LEU A 170 12.52 7.15 -9.49
N VAL A 171 12.33 8.22 -8.69
CA VAL A 171 12.69 9.59 -9.07
C VAL A 171 14.19 9.73 -9.27
N GLU A 172 15.03 9.11 -8.43
CA GLU A 172 16.49 9.09 -8.61
C GLU A 172 16.87 8.49 -9.98
N GLU A 173 16.23 7.38 -10.38
CA GLU A 173 16.48 6.73 -11.67
C GLU A 173 15.98 7.59 -12.86
N LEU A 174 14.82 8.23 -12.72
CA LEU A 174 14.31 9.15 -13.74
C LEU A 174 15.25 10.35 -13.95
N LEU A 175 15.79 10.91 -12.87
CA LEU A 175 16.75 12.02 -12.93
C LEU A 175 18.08 11.62 -13.59
N LYS A 176 18.59 10.41 -13.31
CA LYS A 176 19.77 9.85 -13.99
C LYS A 176 19.54 9.73 -15.50
N ASN A 177 18.36 9.33 -15.91
CA ASN A 177 17.96 9.16 -17.30
C ASN A 177 17.39 10.45 -17.92
N LYS A 178 17.54 11.59 -17.25
CA LYS A 178 17.13 12.93 -17.71
C LYS A 178 15.63 13.05 -18.02
N ILE A 179 14.78 12.21 -17.44
CA ILE A 179 13.33 12.27 -17.62
C ILE A 179 12.75 13.40 -16.77
N PRO A 180 12.02 14.35 -17.36
CA PRO A 180 11.33 15.39 -16.62
C PRO A 180 10.28 14.80 -15.69
N THR A 181 10.20 15.30 -14.46
CA THR A 181 9.27 14.79 -13.47
C THR A 181 8.60 15.94 -12.73
N VAL A 182 7.29 15.86 -12.53
CA VAL A 182 6.52 16.80 -11.69
C VAL A 182 5.82 16.01 -10.60
N ILE A 183 5.99 16.39 -9.33
CA ILE A 183 5.47 15.68 -8.16
C ILE A 183 4.50 16.57 -7.41
N ILE A 184 3.27 16.12 -7.20
CA ILE A 184 2.35 16.67 -6.21
C ILE A 184 2.71 16.06 -4.86
N ASP A 185 3.19 16.89 -3.93
CA ASP A 185 3.73 16.49 -2.62
C ASP A 185 2.90 17.12 -1.48
N PRO A 186 1.84 16.44 -0.98
CA PRO A 186 0.99 16.95 0.09
C PRO A 186 1.72 17.18 1.42
N HIS A 187 2.79 16.43 1.66
CA HIS A 187 3.47 16.38 2.95
C HIS A 187 4.83 17.07 2.97
N GLY A 188 5.40 17.40 1.81
CA GLY A 188 6.73 18.00 1.68
C GLY A 188 7.88 17.03 1.91
N GLU A 189 7.67 15.73 1.60
CA GLU A 189 8.67 14.68 1.85
C GLU A 189 9.80 14.66 0.82
N TYR A 190 9.53 15.11 -0.42
CA TYR A 190 10.45 15.00 -1.55
C TYR A 190 11.57 16.05 -1.54
N GLN A 191 11.53 17.04 -0.67
CA GLN A 191 12.68 17.92 -0.42
C GLN A 191 13.93 17.16 0.02
N SER A 192 13.74 15.98 0.62
CA SER A 192 14.83 15.08 1.03
C SER A 192 15.71 14.61 -0.13
N LEU A 193 15.21 14.62 -1.37
CA LEU A 193 15.96 14.28 -2.58
C LEU A 193 17.14 15.27 -2.86
N LYS A 194 17.09 16.47 -2.28
CA LYS A 194 18.19 17.45 -2.37
C LYS A 194 19.39 17.11 -1.47
N LYS A 195 19.26 16.12 -0.59
CA LYS A 195 20.30 15.77 0.40
C LYS A 195 20.78 14.36 0.17
N SER A 196 22.09 14.15 0.15
CA SER A 196 22.67 12.81 0.07
C SER A 196 22.34 11.96 1.29
N ASN A 197 22.26 10.64 1.11
CA ASN A 197 21.98 9.71 2.18
C ASN A 197 23.24 9.50 3.06
N ASN A 198 23.21 10.05 4.25
CA ASN A 198 24.29 9.93 5.25
C ASN A 198 23.92 8.98 6.40
N SER A 199 22.87 8.17 6.26
CA SER A 199 22.45 7.20 7.27
C SER A 199 23.48 6.08 7.43
N ARG A 200 24.04 5.92 8.64
CA ARG A 200 24.98 4.81 8.93
C ARG A 200 24.34 3.43 8.73
N LYS A 201 23.04 3.30 8.99
CA LYS A 201 22.30 2.05 8.77
C LYS A 201 22.23 1.68 7.28
N ASP A 202 22.10 2.67 6.42
CA ASP A 202 21.95 2.45 4.98
C ASP A 202 23.26 2.19 4.27
N GLN A 203 24.42 2.55 4.86
CA GLN A 203 25.74 2.34 4.24
C GLN A 203 26.02 0.86 3.92
N LYS A 204 25.71 -0.06 4.86
CA LYS A 204 25.83 -1.50 4.61
C LYS A 204 24.93 -1.97 3.46
N ASN A 205 23.69 -1.47 3.44
CA ASN A 205 22.73 -1.81 2.40
C ASN A 205 23.12 -1.19 1.05
N MET A 206 23.72 0.00 1.02
CA MET A 206 24.24 0.59 -0.22
C MET A 206 25.26 -0.32 -0.90
N ALA A 207 26.17 -0.92 -0.12
CA ALA A 207 27.14 -1.89 -0.65
C ALA A 207 26.44 -3.11 -1.26
N LYS A 208 25.41 -3.66 -0.59
CA LYS A 208 24.60 -4.77 -1.10
C LYS A 208 23.98 -4.46 -2.47
N PHE A 209 23.45 -3.25 -2.65
CA PHE A 209 22.80 -2.84 -3.90
C PHE A 209 23.73 -2.18 -4.92
N GLY A 210 25.04 -2.08 -4.64
CA GLY A 210 25.98 -1.44 -5.55
C GLY A 210 25.73 0.06 -5.79
N VAL A 211 25.01 0.75 -4.88
CA VAL A 211 24.68 2.18 -5.03
C VAL A 211 25.57 3.07 -4.14
N LYS A 212 25.77 4.31 -4.58
CA LYS A 212 26.55 5.31 -3.85
C LYS A 212 25.65 6.49 -3.46
N LYS A 213 25.96 7.14 -2.33
CA LYS A 213 25.26 8.35 -1.93
C LYS A 213 25.41 9.46 -2.97
N ARG A 214 24.32 10.16 -3.25
CA ARG A 214 24.27 11.28 -4.19
C ARG A 214 23.21 12.28 -3.74
N ASP A 215 23.40 13.55 -4.02
CA ASP A 215 22.35 14.57 -3.94
C ASP A 215 21.91 14.99 -5.35
N TYR A 216 20.68 15.46 -5.43
CA TYR A 216 20.09 15.95 -6.67
C TYR A 216 19.65 17.40 -6.54
N SER A 217 20.28 18.18 -5.63
CA SER A 217 19.89 19.57 -5.33
C SER A 217 19.82 20.47 -6.58
N SER A 218 20.80 20.33 -7.50
CA SER A 218 20.84 21.08 -8.75
C SER A 218 19.75 20.68 -9.76
N GLN A 219 19.13 19.48 -9.59
CA GLN A 219 18.12 18.96 -10.51
C GLN A 219 16.68 19.12 -9.98
N ILE A 220 16.50 19.56 -8.72
CA ILE A 220 15.18 19.68 -8.08
C ILE A 220 14.84 21.12 -7.81
N THR A 221 13.65 21.53 -8.24
CA THR A 221 13.07 22.83 -7.94
C THR A 221 11.79 22.63 -7.16
N ASP A 222 11.71 23.24 -5.96
CA ASP A 222 10.50 23.19 -5.15
C ASP A 222 9.63 24.41 -5.46
N PHE A 223 8.34 24.15 -5.64
CA PHE A 223 7.28 25.14 -5.80
C PHE A 223 6.26 25.00 -4.67
N SER A 224 5.62 26.10 -4.30
CA SER A 224 4.49 26.08 -3.36
C SER A 224 3.43 27.08 -3.80
N PRO A 225 2.13 26.74 -3.71
CA PRO A 225 1.06 27.72 -3.92
C PRO A 225 0.97 28.75 -2.80
N MET A 226 1.58 28.48 -1.64
CA MET A 226 1.63 29.45 -0.54
C MET A 226 2.77 30.43 -0.72
N LYS A 227 2.46 31.73 -0.63
CA LYS A 227 3.45 32.81 -0.59
C LYS A 227 4.34 32.65 0.66
N SER A 228 5.64 32.95 0.54
CA SER A 228 6.60 33.00 1.66
C SER A 228 6.93 31.65 2.32
N ARG A 229 7.48 30.68 1.59
CA ARG A 229 8.03 29.45 2.16
C ARG A 229 9.51 29.26 1.84
N GLY A 230 10.36 30.03 2.49
CA GLY A 230 11.82 29.89 2.36
C GLY A 230 12.28 29.92 0.90
N ASP A 231 13.16 28.99 0.49
CA ASP A 231 13.75 28.94 -0.86
C ASP A 231 12.82 28.35 -1.95
N MET A 232 11.52 28.12 -1.65
CA MET A 232 10.58 27.61 -2.65
C MET A 232 10.10 28.70 -3.58
N LYS A 233 10.00 28.37 -4.87
CA LYS A 233 9.38 29.24 -5.85
C LYS A 233 7.86 29.28 -5.63
N HIS A 234 7.27 30.45 -5.78
CA HIS A 234 5.81 30.56 -5.73
C HIS A 234 5.20 29.90 -6.98
N LEU A 235 4.28 28.95 -6.75
CA LEU A 235 3.45 28.39 -7.82
C LEU A 235 2.24 29.30 -8.01
N SER A 236 2.13 29.94 -9.15
CA SER A 236 0.93 30.67 -9.54
C SER A 236 0.26 30.04 -10.76
N LEU A 237 -1.05 30.01 -10.75
CA LEU A 237 -1.88 29.54 -11.86
C LEU A 237 -2.40 30.76 -12.65
N ASN A 238 -2.48 30.63 -13.96
CA ASN A 238 -3.08 31.70 -14.76
C ASN A 238 -4.58 31.84 -14.40
N GLY A 239 -4.94 32.98 -13.90
CA GLY A 239 -6.30 33.40 -13.53
C GLY A 239 -6.92 34.38 -14.50
N SER A 240 -6.20 34.76 -15.58
CA SER A 240 -6.75 35.67 -16.59
C SER A 240 -7.64 34.94 -17.58
N ASN A 241 -8.71 35.60 -18.01
CA ASN A 241 -9.63 35.12 -19.03
C ASN A 241 -10.23 33.72 -18.74
N LEU A 242 -10.53 33.45 -17.46
CA LEU A 242 -11.19 32.20 -17.08
C LEU A 242 -12.61 32.14 -17.66
N GLU A 243 -12.90 31.09 -18.40
CA GLU A 243 -14.25 30.83 -18.92
C GLU A 243 -15.19 30.31 -17.82
N ALA A 244 -16.50 30.50 -18.01
CA ALA A 244 -17.48 30.04 -17.02
C ALA A 244 -17.36 28.56 -16.70
N HIS A 245 -17.15 27.72 -17.72
CA HIS A 245 -16.97 26.27 -17.52
C HIS A 245 -15.69 25.95 -16.75
N GLU A 246 -14.60 26.66 -16.98
CA GLU A 246 -13.35 26.48 -16.23
C GLU A 246 -13.51 26.85 -14.76
N ILE A 247 -14.25 27.92 -14.46
CA ILE A 247 -14.56 28.33 -13.07
C ILE A 247 -15.45 27.26 -12.42
N LEU A 248 -16.48 26.79 -13.13
CA LEU A 248 -17.37 25.74 -12.62
C LEU A 248 -16.63 24.45 -12.28
N ASP A 249 -15.62 24.09 -13.08
CA ASP A 249 -14.76 22.94 -12.85
C ASP A 249 -13.81 23.12 -11.64
N LEU A 250 -13.58 24.37 -11.22
CA LEU A 250 -12.69 24.71 -10.09
C LEU A 250 -13.45 24.87 -8.76
N LEU A 251 -14.77 25.00 -8.79
CA LEU A 251 -15.55 25.17 -7.56
C LEU A 251 -15.68 23.87 -6.78
N PRO A 252 -15.40 23.87 -5.47
CA PRO A 252 -15.49 22.67 -4.64
C PRO A 252 -16.91 22.11 -4.49
N SER A 253 -17.92 22.97 -4.69
CA SER A 253 -19.33 22.60 -4.67
C SER A 253 -20.03 22.93 -5.99
N LYS A 254 -20.97 22.06 -6.40
CA LYS A 254 -21.78 22.33 -7.59
C LYS A 254 -22.76 23.45 -7.31
N ILE A 255 -22.71 24.50 -8.13
CA ILE A 255 -23.66 25.59 -8.09
C ILE A 255 -24.93 25.28 -8.90
N SER A 256 -26.07 25.86 -8.49
CA SER A 256 -27.39 25.64 -9.10
C SER A 256 -27.51 26.23 -10.51
N GLY A 257 -28.55 25.86 -11.25
CA GLY A 257 -28.82 26.41 -12.59
C GLY A 257 -28.88 27.96 -12.63
N PRO A 258 -29.64 28.62 -11.75
CA PRO A 258 -29.65 30.07 -11.66
C PRO A 258 -28.28 30.70 -11.38
N GLN A 259 -27.47 30.11 -10.50
CA GLN A 259 -26.12 30.55 -10.20
C GLN A 259 -25.18 30.42 -11.41
N LYS A 260 -25.28 29.34 -12.16
CA LYS A 260 -24.56 29.15 -13.44
C LYS A 260 -24.95 30.27 -14.42
N GLY A 261 -26.25 30.54 -14.56
CA GLY A 261 -26.73 31.58 -15.45
C GLY A 261 -26.11 32.94 -15.14
N VAL A 262 -26.04 33.32 -13.84
CA VAL A 262 -25.39 34.59 -13.40
C VAL A 262 -23.92 34.63 -13.79
N LEU A 263 -23.16 33.52 -13.59
CA LEU A 263 -21.75 33.46 -13.94
C LEU A 263 -21.51 33.54 -15.45
N TYR A 264 -22.31 32.82 -16.26
CA TYR A 264 -22.22 32.89 -17.73
C TYR A 264 -22.52 34.26 -18.25
N GLN A 265 -23.54 34.93 -17.71
CA GLN A 265 -23.92 36.29 -18.11
C GLN A 265 -22.83 37.31 -17.75
N ALA A 266 -22.26 37.23 -16.55
CA ALA A 266 -21.18 38.12 -16.11
C ALA A 266 -19.94 37.97 -17.00
N ILE A 267 -19.54 36.78 -17.37
CA ILE A 267 -18.39 36.56 -18.25
C ILE A 267 -18.68 37.04 -19.68
N LYS A 268 -19.90 36.85 -20.17
CA LYS A 268 -20.29 37.40 -21.47
C LYS A 268 -20.22 38.93 -21.46
N GLU A 269 -20.77 39.56 -20.43
CA GLU A 269 -20.76 41.02 -20.28
C GLU A 269 -19.33 41.59 -20.20
N ILE A 270 -18.43 40.96 -19.40
CA ILE A 270 -17.07 41.45 -19.23
C ILE A 270 -16.26 41.37 -20.56
N LYS A 271 -16.50 40.36 -21.39
CA LYS A 271 -15.86 40.23 -22.71
C LYS A 271 -16.23 41.35 -23.71
N GLU A 272 -17.36 42.03 -23.50
CA GLU A 272 -17.81 43.11 -24.37
C GLU A 272 -16.96 44.37 -24.16
N TYR A 273 -16.36 44.55 -22.97
CA TYR A 273 -15.61 45.77 -22.64
C TYR A 273 -14.17 45.55 -22.19
N LYS A 274 -13.77 44.31 -21.93
CA LYS A 274 -12.43 43.98 -21.43
C LYS A 274 -11.82 42.78 -22.12
N ASN A 275 -10.70 42.97 -22.81
CA ASN A 275 -10.00 41.88 -23.51
C ASN A 275 -9.26 40.94 -22.56
N ILE A 276 -8.75 41.48 -21.43
CA ILE A 276 -8.08 40.73 -20.38
C ILE A 276 -8.78 41.01 -19.07
N TYR A 277 -9.33 40.00 -18.44
CA TYR A 277 -10.05 40.13 -17.17
C TYR A 277 -9.55 39.08 -16.15
N SER A 278 -9.57 39.48 -14.90
CA SER A 278 -9.18 38.68 -13.73
C SER A 278 -10.38 38.04 -13.04
N LEU A 279 -10.15 37.17 -12.07
CA LEU A 279 -11.19 36.62 -11.22
C LEU A 279 -11.94 37.73 -10.43
N ARG A 280 -11.23 38.79 -10.00
CA ARG A 280 -11.83 39.95 -9.34
C ARG A 280 -12.77 40.73 -10.25
N ASP A 281 -12.40 40.93 -11.50
CA ASP A 281 -13.27 41.57 -12.47
C ASP A 281 -14.57 40.79 -12.68
N ILE A 282 -14.50 39.44 -12.62
CA ILE A 282 -15.66 38.56 -12.69
C ILE A 282 -16.53 38.77 -11.42
N ILE A 283 -15.92 38.78 -10.22
CA ILE A 283 -16.62 39.01 -8.95
C ILE A 283 -17.39 40.35 -9.00
N ASP A 284 -16.71 41.40 -9.43
CA ASP A 284 -17.31 42.77 -9.54
C ASP A 284 -18.48 42.79 -10.53
N THR A 285 -18.35 42.09 -11.66
CA THR A 285 -19.41 42.00 -12.67
C THR A 285 -20.59 41.18 -12.18
N VAL A 286 -20.34 40.04 -11.50
CA VAL A 286 -21.39 39.27 -10.83
C VAL A 286 -22.15 40.12 -9.78
N GLY A 287 -21.42 40.97 -9.07
CA GLY A 287 -22.00 41.92 -8.07
C GLY A 287 -23.05 42.87 -8.65
N ARG A 288 -22.93 43.22 -9.93
CA ARG A 288 -23.90 44.12 -10.64
C ARG A 288 -25.16 43.39 -11.06
N SER A 289 -25.19 42.06 -11.02
CA SER A 289 -26.36 41.24 -11.40
C SER A 289 -27.56 41.52 -10.47
N LYS A 290 -28.76 41.66 -11.02
CA LYS A 290 -30.00 41.83 -10.24
C LYS A 290 -30.51 40.54 -9.59
N SER A 291 -29.94 39.37 -9.94
CA SER A 291 -30.37 38.06 -9.42
C SER A 291 -29.90 37.87 -7.97
N ASN A 292 -30.79 37.40 -7.10
CA ASN A 292 -30.42 37.04 -5.73
C ASN A 292 -29.39 35.86 -5.67
N ALA A 293 -29.31 35.07 -6.74
CA ALA A 293 -28.32 33.99 -6.86
C ALA A 293 -26.86 34.50 -6.88
N ARG A 294 -26.65 35.80 -7.15
CA ARG A 294 -25.30 36.43 -7.18
C ARG A 294 -24.49 36.26 -5.91
N TRP A 295 -25.12 36.34 -4.73
CA TRP A 295 -24.43 36.27 -3.46
C TRP A 295 -23.68 34.96 -3.24
N ASN A 296 -24.31 33.82 -3.60
CA ASN A 296 -23.66 32.53 -3.52
C ASN A 296 -22.53 32.37 -4.55
N VAL A 297 -22.68 32.97 -5.74
CA VAL A 297 -21.63 32.98 -6.77
C VAL A 297 -20.46 33.83 -6.30
N ILE A 298 -20.69 35.02 -5.75
CA ILE A 298 -19.65 35.86 -5.17
C ILE A 298 -18.89 35.12 -4.09
N ALA A 299 -19.59 34.55 -3.10
CA ALA A 299 -18.96 33.82 -2.01
C ALA A 299 -18.08 32.67 -2.52
N SER A 300 -18.53 31.94 -3.56
CA SER A 300 -17.76 30.86 -4.17
C SER A 300 -16.52 31.39 -4.90
N LEU A 301 -16.63 32.48 -5.62
CA LEU A 301 -15.52 33.11 -6.35
C LEU A 301 -14.51 33.76 -5.38
N GLU A 302 -14.98 34.44 -4.33
CA GLU A 302 -14.13 35.00 -3.27
C GLU A 302 -13.36 33.91 -2.52
N SER A 303 -14.01 32.79 -2.24
CA SER A 303 -13.34 31.63 -1.69
C SER A 303 -12.22 31.11 -2.63
N LEU A 304 -12.47 31.12 -3.93
CA LEU A 304 -11.48 30.75 -4.94
C LEU A 304 -10.34 31.79 -5.04
N ASP A 305 -10.64 33.07 -4.98
CA ASP A 305 -9.64 34.17 -5.01
C ASP A 305 -8.76 34.17 -3.75
N SER A 306 -9.36 33.90 -2.59
CA SER A 306 -8.68 33.87 -1.28
C SER A 306 -7.57 32.81 -1.19
N ILE A 307 -7.60 31.80 -2.06
CA ILE A 307 -6.53 30.82 -2.21
C ILE A 307 -5.19 31.48 -2.54
N GLY A 308 -5.23 32.63 -3.25
CA GLY A 308 -4.05 33.41 -3.60
C GLY A 308 -3.09 32.73 -4.58
N VAL A 309 -3.56 31.68 -5.26
CA VAL A 309 -2.76 30.91 -6.22
C VAL A 309 -2.89 31.44 -7.64
N PHE A 310 -3.90 32.28 -7.91
CA PHE A 310 -4.13 32.87 -9.23
C PHE A 310 -3.34 34.13 -9.43
N SER A 311 -2.77 34.29 -10.61
CA SER A 311 -2.07 35.49 -11.06
C SER A 311 -2.35 35.75 -12.56
N GLU A 312 -2.00 36.91 -13.05
CA GLU A 312 -2.25 37.27 -14.45
C GLU A 312 -1.48 36.39 -15.45
N SER A 313 -0.24 36.04 -15.16
CA SER A 313 0.60 35.26 -16.09
C SER A 313 0.72 33.79 -15.72
N GLY A 314 0.63 33.45 -14.45
CA GLY A 314 0.86 32.07 -13.96
C GLY A 314 2.31 31.58 -14.10
N THR A 315 2.62 30.47 -13.45
CA THR A 315 3.91 29.79 -13.63
C THR A 315 3.91 29.08 -14.97
N SER A 316 4.97 29.27 -15.76
CA SER A 316 5.09 28.61 -17.05
C SER A 316 5.24 27.09 -16.90
N THR A 317 4.55 26.31 -17.72
CA THR A 317 4.71 24.85 -17.75
C THR A 317 6.12 24.43 -18.17
N SER A 318 6.79 25.24 -19.01
CA SER A 318 8.19 25.02 -19.40
C SER A 318 9.17 25.22 -18.22
N ASP A 319 8.76 25.95 -17.16
CA ASP A 319 9.55 26.03 -15.93
C ASP A 319 9.38 24.81 -15.03
N LEU A 320 8.23 24.16 -15.12
CA LEU A 320 7.90 22.95 -14.35
C LEU A 320 8.43 21.69 -15.01
N VAL A 321 8.46 21.63 -16.34
CA VAL A 321 8.82 20.42 -17.09
C VAL A 321 10.08 20.68 -17.90
N LYS A 322 11.24 20.33 -17.33
CA LYS A 322 12.57 20.50 -17.95
C LYS A 322 13.30 19.16 -17.97
N ALA A 323 13.97 18.85 -19.09
CA ALA A 323 14.78 17.65 -19.21
C ALA A 323 15.81 17.52 -18.06
N GLY A 324 15.85 16.37 -17.42
CA GLY A 324 16.75 16.09 -16.29
C GLY A 324 16.44 16.88 -15.01
N LYS A 325 15.23 17.44 -14.89
CA LYS A 325 14.79 18.16 -13.69
C LYS A 325 13.52 17.53 -13.10
N CYS A 326 13.38 17.71 -11.80
CA CYS A 326 12.17 17.37 -11.05
C CYS A 326 11.63 18.62 -10.39
N SER A 327 10.34 18.92 -10.63
CA SER A 327 9.61 19.96 -9.94
C SER A 327 8.71 19.35 -8.89
N THR A 328 8.92 19.71 -7.62
CA THR A 328 8.05 19.29 -6.51
C THR A 328 7.07 20.39 -6.20
N ILE A 329 5.79 20.07 -6.16
CA ILE A 329 4.72 20.99 -5.79
C ILE A 329 4.34 20.70 -4.35
N ASN A 330 4.95 21.43 -3.43
CA ASN A 330 4.77 21.25 -2.00
C ASN A 330 3.44 21.86 -1.54
N MET A 331 2.49 21.00 -1.19
CA MET A 331 1.14 21.35 -0.74
C MET A 331 0.99 21.38 0.78
N LYS A 332 2.06 21.17 1.54
CA LYS A 332 2.00 21.13 3.01
C LYS A 332 1.39 22.40 3.57
N GLY A 333 0.31 22.28 4.38
CA GLY A 333 -0.43 23.39 4.97
C GLY A 333 -1.41 24.08 4.02
N VAL A 334 -1.54 23.61 2.77
CA VAL A 334 -2.61 24.04 1.87
C VAL A 334 -3.89 23.27 2.23
N PRO A 335 -5.05 23.93 2.36
CA PRO A 335 -6.31 23.23 2.63
C PRO A 335 -6.66 22.20 1.55
N PRO A 336 -7.28 21.06 1.89
CA PRO A 336 -7.55 19.96 0.94
C PRO A 336 -8.34 20.39 -0.30
N ASP A 337 -9.35 21.24 -0.15
CA ASP A 337 -10.17 21.72 -1.26
C ASP A 337 -9.32 22.53 -2.25
N VAL A 338 -8.45 23.39 -1.73
CA VAL A 338 -7.47 24.17 -2.49
C VAL A 338 -6.48 23.27 -3.21
N GLN A 339 -5.98 22.24 -2.52
CA GLN A 339 -5.08 21.26 -3.15
C GLN A 339 -5.72 20.62 -4.38
N SER A 340 -6.99 20.23 -4.30
CA SER A 340 -7.72 19.62 -5.42
C SER A 340 -7.87 20.58 -6.60
N VAL A 341 -8.14 21.86 -6.36
CA VAL A 341 -8.21 22.93 -7.39
C VAL A 341 -6.85 23.11 -8.08
N VAL A 342 -5.78 23.23 -7.28
CA VAL A 342 -4.41 23.37 -7.83
C VAL A 342 -4.04 22.19 -8.69
N VAL A 343 -4.30 20.95 -8.22
CA VAL A 343 -4.02 19.72 -8.98
C VAL A 343 -4.84 19.69 -10.27
N ALA A 344 -6.13 20.03 -10.22
CA ALA A 344 -7.00 20.04 -11.40
C ALA A 344 -6.48 20.99 -12.48
N ARG A 345 -6.21 22.24 -12.10
CA ARG A 345 -5.78 23.29 -13.04
C ARG A 345 -4.38 23.02 -13.58
N LEU A 346 -3.45 22.65 -12.70
CA LEU A 346 -2.09 22.32 -13.10
C LEU A 346 -2.06 21.13 -14.05
N THR A 347 -2.79 20.06 -13.73
CA THR A 347 -2.86 18.85 -14.58
C THR A 347 -3.43 19.18 -15.95
N LYS A 348 -4.53 19.94 -16.00
CA LYS A 348 -5.14 20.38 -17.27
C LYS A 348 -4.14 21.18 -18.11
N LYS A 349 -3.49 22.18 -17.51
CA LYS A 349 -2.51 23.02 -18.22
C LYS A 349 -1.31 22.23 -18.73
N LEU A 350 -0.75 21.33 -17.90
CA LEU A 350 0.35 20.46 -18.30
C LEU A 350 -0.06 19.53 -19.45
N PHE A 351 -1.26 18.98 -19.38
CA PHE A 351 -1.78 18.08 -20.41
C PHE A 351 -2.02 18.80 -21.74
N ASP A 352 -2.66 19.98 -21.70
CA ASP A 352 -2.92 20.79 -22.89
C ASP A 352 -1.62 21.25 -23.56
N ASP A 353 -0.65 21.75 -22.78
CA ASP A 353 0.65 22.17 -23.32
C ASP A 353 1.49 20.98 -23.81
N ARG A 354 1.33 19.80 -23.23
CA ARG A 354 1.95 18.58 -23.75
C ARG A 354 1.31 18.13 -25.07
N LYS A 355 -0.03 18.18 -25.19
CA LYS A 355 -0.75 17.93 -26.45
C LYS A 355 -0.33 18.89 -27.56
N ALA A 356 -0.12 20.15 -27.20
CA ALA A 356 0.35 21.19 -28.11
C ALA A 356 1.87 21.12 -28.43
N GLY A 357 2.60 20.14 -27.87
CA GLY A 357 4.06 20.00 -28.09
C GLY A 357 4.93 21.08 -27.45
N LYS A 358 4.39 21.92 -26.57
CA LYS A 358 5.11 23.03 -25.91
C LYS A 358 6.09 22.58 -24.83
N ILE A 359 5.88 21.39 -24.25
CA ILE A 359 6.73 20.79 -23.23
C ILE A 359 7.10 19.36 -23.62
N PRO A 360 8.27 18.85 -23.17
CA PRO A 360 8.71 17.49 -23.50
C PRO A 360 7.84 16.43 -22.80
N PRO A 361 7.92 15.14 -23.21
CA PRO A 361 7.34 14.03 -22.45
C PRO A 361 7.86 14.00 -21.03
N PHE A 362 7.00 13.66 -20.06
CA PHE A 362 7.34 13.69 -18.65
C PHE A 362 6.50 12.72 -17.82
N LEU A 363 6.94 12.46 -16.58
CA LEU A 363 6.15 11.73 -15.58
C LEU A 363 5.51 12.69 -14.58
N PHE A 364 4.20 12.59 -14.42
CA PHE A 364 3.42 13.32 -13.42
C PHE A 364 3.11 12.39 -12.25
N ILE A 365 3.63 12.70 -11.06
CA ILE A 365 3.48 11.90 -9.86
C ILE A 365 2.48 12.58 -8.92
N VAL A 366 1.47 11.83 -8.49
CA VAL A 366 0.42 12.31 -7.57
C VAL A 366 0.47 11.48 -6.30
N GLU A 367 1.02 12.05 -5.22
CA GLU A 367 1.04 11.39 -3.93
C GLU A 367 -0.30 11.57 -3.20
N GLU A 368 -0.68 10.57 -2.39
CA GLU A 368 -1.99 10.47 -1.74
C GLU A 368 -3.17 10.65 -2.71
N ALA A 369 -3.08 9.98 -3.86
CA ALA A 369 -4.01 10.11 -4.98
C ALA A 369 -5.49 9.92 -4.60
N HIS A 370 -5.78 9.21 -3.51
CA HIS A 370 -7.14 9.07 -2.98
C HIS A 370 -7.80 10.40 -2.55
N ASN A 371 -7.02 11.46 -2.37
CA ASN A 371 -7.52 12.81 -2.11
C ASN A 371 -7.88 13.57 -3.40
N TYR A 372 -7.29 13.19 -4.54
CA TYR A 372 -7.40 13.92 -5.81
C TYR A 372 -8.25 13.19 -6.86
N CYS A 373 -8.35 11.88 -6.75
CA CYS A 373 -9.21 11.04 -7.59
C CYS A 373 -9.88 9.94 -6.75
N PRO A 374 -10.78 10.32 -5.81
CA PRO A 374 -11.47 9.34 -4.98
C PRO A 374 -12.41 8.45 -5.81
N GLU A 375 -12.53 7.18 -5.39
CA GLU A 375 -13.54 6.25 -5.90
C GLU A 375 -14.94 6.76 -5.58
N ARG A 376 -15.92 6.46 -6.43
CA ARG A 376 -17.32 6.84 -6.25
C ARG A 376 -17.84 6.40 -4.87
N GLY A 377 -18.43 7.33 -4.13
CA GLY A 377 -18.93 7.09 -2.76
C GLY A 377 -17.93 7.39 -1.64
N PHE A 378 -16.65 7.66 -1.95
CA PHE A 378 -15.65 8.05 -0.95
C PHE A 378 -15.31 9.55 -0.94
N GLY A 379 -15.99 10.33 -1.73
CA GLY A 379 -15.80 11.77 -1.84
C GLY A 379 -15.86 12.28 -3.28
N ASN A 380 -15.72 13.59 -3.42
CA ASN A 380 -15.61 14.26 -4.72
C ASN A 380 -14.36 15.13 -4.69
N ALA A 381 -13.59 15.10 -5.76
CA ALA A 381 -12.46 16.01 -5.95
C ALA A 381 -12.55 16.63 -7.35
N VAL A 382 -12.33 17.93 -7.44
CA VAL A 382 -12.35 18.68 -8.70
C VAL A 382 -11.36 18.12 -9.71
N SER A 383 -10.24 17.57 -9.22
CA SER A 383 -9.18 16.97 -10.04
C SER A 383 -9.52 15.59 -10.61
N SER A 384 -10.62 14.94 -10.18
CA SER A 384 -10.92 13.56 -10.58
C SER A 384 -11.06 13.38 -12.09
N ASP A 385 -11.81 14.26 -12.75
CA ASP A 385 -12.13 14.10 -14.17
C ASP A 385 -10.90 14.31 -15.06
N ILE A 386 -10.08 15.30 -14.77
CA ILE A 386 -8.83 15.51 -15.54
C ILE A 386 -7.82 14.40 -15.30
N LEU A 387 -7.72 13.85 -14.08
CA LEU A 387 -6.85 12.72 -13.80
C LEU A 387 -7.32 11.44 -14.51
N ARG A 388 -8.64 11.19 -14.62
CA ARG A 388 -9.20 10.12 -15.47
C ARG A 388 -8.85 10.31 -16.94
N THR A 389 -8.96 11.56 -17.43
CA THR A 389 -8.59 11.89 -18.83
C THR A 389 -7.11 11.61 -19.07
N VAL A 390 -6.22 12.04 -18.17
CA VAL A 390 -4.78 11.75 -18.30
C VAL A 390 -4.50 10.25 -18.22
N ALA A 391 -5.18 9.50 -17.34
CA ALA A 391 -5.04 8.06 -17.25
C ALA A 391 -5.46 7.33 -18.53
N SER A 392 -6.49 7.83 -19.24
CA SER A 392 -6.97 7.21 -20.48
C SER A 392 -6.23 7.66 -21.73
N GLU A 393 -5.78 8.90 -21.80
CA GLU A 393 -5.24 9.52 -23.01
C GLU A 393 -3.75 9.92 -22.91
N GLY A 394 -3.24 10.14 -21.70
CA GLY A 394 -1.88 10.67 -21.46
C GLY A 394 -0.79 9.91 -22.17
N ARG A 395 -0.95 8.58 -22.27
CA ARG A 395 -0.04 7.70 -22.99
C ARG A 395 0.21 8.15 -24.43
N LYS A 396 -0.85 8.57 -25.15
CA LYS A 396 -0.75 8.96 -26.57
C LYS A 396 0.10 10.22 -26.76
N PHE A 397 0.17 11.06 -25.73
CA PHE A 397 0.88 12.34 -25.80
C PHE A 397 2.21 12.31 -25.04
N GLY A 398 2.59 11.20 -24.37
CA GLY A 398 3.81 11.11 -23.60
C GLY A 398 3.73 11.83 -22.24
N MET A 399 2.54 11.94 -21.66
CA MET A 399 2.34 12.32 -20.26
C MET A 399 2.05 11.06 -19.45
N GLY A 400 3.08 10.54 -18.77
CA GLY A 400 2.94 9.44 -17.83
C GLY A 400 2.30 9.91 -16.53
N LEU A 401 1.48 9.06 -15.92
CA LEU A 401 0.87 9.29 -14.62
C LEU A 401 1.39 8.24 -13.62
N CYS A 402 1.88 8.70 -12.47
CA CYS A 402 2.20 7.83 -11.34
C CYS A 402 1.30 8.19 -10.17
N ILE A 403 0.44 7.28 -9.77
CA ILE A 403 -0.41 7.44 -8.59
C ILE A 403 0.17 6.70 -7.40
N ILE A 404 0.16 7.35 -6.25
CA ILE A 404 0.66 6.78 -5.00
C ILE A 404 -0.43 6.85 -3.95
N SER A 405 -0.77 5.71 -3.33
CA SER A 405 -1.81 5.70 -2.31
C SER A 405 -1.56 4.68 -1.22
N GLN A 406 -1.93 5.05 0.01
CA GLN A 406 -2.03 4.13 1.14
C GLN A 406 -3.41 3.47 1.24
N ARG A 407 -4.38 3.91 0.45
CA ARG A 407 -5.78 3.45 0.45
C ARG A 407 -6.28 3.16 -0.96
N PRO A 408 -5.80 2.07 -1.58
CA PRO A 408 -6.20 1.69 -2.93
C PRO A 408 -7.71 1.61 -3.14
N ALA A 409 -8.46 1.10 -2.15
CA ALA A 409 -9.92 1.01 -2.23
C ALA A 409 -10.63 2.38 -2.33
N LYS A 410 -9.95 3.45 -1.97
CA LYS A 410 -10.47 4.83 -2.06
C LYS A 410 -10.02 5.57 -3.32
N VAL A 411 -9.17 4.99 -4.15
CA VAL A 411 -8.73 5.57 -5.43
C VAL A 411 -9.65 5.05 -6.53
N ASP A 412 -9.95 5.91 -7.49
CA ASP A 412 -10.75 5.55 -8.68
C ASP A 412 -10.17 4.31 -9.37
N LYS A 413 -10.98 3.26 -9.45
CA LYS A 413 -10.56 1.95 -10.01
C LYS A 413 -10.20 2.02 -11.47
N ASN A 414 -10.84 2.93 -12.24
CA ASN A 414 -10.51 3.11 -13.65
C ASN A 414 -9.11 3.68 -13.82
N ILE A 415 -8.63 4.54 -12.89
CA ILE A 415 -7.26 5.04 -12.92
C ILE A 415 -6.28 3.93 -12.54
N ILE A 416 -6.55 3.16 -11.48
CA ILE A 416 -5.68 2.04 -11.07
C ILE A 416 -5.54 1.03 -12.21
N SER A 417 -6.63 0.66 -12.89
CA SER A 417 -6.61 -0.31 -13.98
C SER A 417 -5.88 0.17 -15.24
N GLN A 418 -5.70 1.48 -15.41
CA GLN A 418 -4.88 2.03 -16.49
C GLN A 418 -3.38 2.04 -16.18
N CYS A 419 -2.99 1.78 -14.93
CA CYS A 419 -1.60 1.68 -14.54
C CYS A 419 -1.04 0.31 -14.93
N ASN A 420 -0.25 0.27 -16.00
CA ASN A 420 0.35 -0.98 -16.46
C ASN A 420 1.48 -1.45 -15.53
N THR A 421 2.19 -0.52 -14.87
CA THR A 421 3.23 -0.87 -13.90
C THR A 421 2.72 -0.67 -12.49
N ASN A 422 2.79 -1.72 -11.68
CA ASN A 422 2.34 -1.70 -10.30
C ASN A 422 3.49 -2.08 -9.37
N ILE A 423 3.80 -1.22 -8.40
CA ILE A 423 4.78 -1.43 -7.33
C ILE A 423 3.99 -1.55 -6.02
N ILE A 424 3.73 -2.78 -5.60
CA ILE A 424 2.88 -3.08 -4.46
C ILE A 424 3.76 -3.49 -3.29
N LEU A 425 3.87 -2.63 -2.29
CA LEU A 425 4.51 -2.94 -1.02
C LEU A 425 3.48 -3.54 -0.06
N LYS A 426 3.84 -3.69 1.23
CA LYS A 426 2.95 -4.27 2.22
C LYS A 426 1.62 -3.54 2.35
N VAL A 427 0.53 -4.26 2.11
CA VAL A 427 -0.85 -3.84 2.35
C VAL A 427 -1.52 -4.87 3.24
N THR A 428 -2.26 -4.44 4.27
CA THR A 428 -2.85 -5.36 5.26
C THR A 428 -4.37 -5.27 5.32
N ASN A 429 -4.97 -4.16 4.85
CA ASN A 429 -6.42 -3.99 4.87
C ASN A 429 -7.09 -4.87 3.81
N PRO A 430 -8.09 -5.70 4.17
CA PRO A 430 -8.74 -6.62 3.22
C PRO A 430 -9.42 -5.93 2.03
N ASN A 431 -10.05 -4.77 2.24
CA ASN A 431 -10.72 -4.03 1.16
C ASN A 431 -9.71 -3.47 0.15
N ASP A 432 -8.59 -2.94 0.65
CA ASP A 432 -7.50 -2.45 -0.20
C ASP A 432 -6.88 -3.59 -1.02
N LEU A 433 -6.66 -4.74 -0.40
CA LEU A 433 -6.14 -5.94 -1.06
C LEU A 433 -7.09 -6.47 -2.13
N LYS A 434 -8.40 -6.52 -1.82
CA LYS A 434 -9.42 -6.93 -2.79
C LYS A 434 -9.40 -6.02 -4.02
N THR A 435 -9.32 -4.71 -3.81
CA THR A 435 -9.22 -3.74 -4.92
C THR A 435 -7.96 -3.96 -5.75
N ILE A 436 -6.80 -4.18 -5.12
CA ILE A 436 -5.54 -4.45 -5.82
C ILE A 436 -5.68 -5.68 -6.72
N VAL A 437 -6.11 -6.81 -6.16
CA VAL A 437 -6.24 -8.08 -6.92
C VAL A 437 -7.26 -7.97 -8.06
N GLN A 438 -8.31 -7.17 -7.89
CA GLN A 438 -9.33 -6.96 -8.93
C GLN A 438 -8.91 -5.97 -10.03
N SER A 439 -8.01 -5.03 -9.73
CA SER A 439 -7.64 -3.94 -10.64
C SER A 439 -6.29 -4.15 -11.33
N VAL A 440 -5.42 -5.00 -10.78
CA VAL A 440 -4.06 -5.25 -11.30
C VAL A 440 -4.03 -6.59 -12.02
N GLU A 441 -3.64 -6.56 -13.28
CA GLU A 441 -3.53 -7.75 -14.10
C GLU A 441 -2.43 -8.71 -13.61
N GLY A 442 -2.67 -10.01 -13.75
CA GLY A 442 -1.70 -11.06 -13.40
C GLY A 442 -1.63 -11.39 -11.92
N LEU A 443 -2.46 -10.78 -11.06
CA LEU A 443 -2.54 -11.14 -9.65
C LEU A 443 -3.62 -12.20 -9.39
N THR A 444 -3.31 -13.15 -8.51
CA THR A 444 -4.19 -14.25 -8.11
C THR A 444 -4.61 -14.11 -6.64
N SER A 445 -5.57 -14.92 -6.21
CA SER A 445 -5.96 -15.01 -4.79
C SER A 445 -4.79 -15.44 -3.87
N GLN A 446 -3.81 -16.15 -4.39
CA GLN A 446 -2.60 -16.54 -3.68
C GLN A 446 -1.70 -15.33 -3.42
N THR A 447 -1.55 -14.46 -4.42
CA THR A 447 -0.81 -13.19 -4.32
C THR A 447 -1.34 -12.28 -3.20
N PHE A 448 -2.64 -12.35 -2.90
CA PHE A 448 -3.26 -11.63 -1.78
C PHE A 448 -2.56 -11.90 -0.44
N ARG A 449 -2.31 -13.18 -0.12
CA ARG A 449 -1.64 -13.57 1.13
C ARG A 449 -0.18 -13.12 1.16
N GLU A 450 0.47 -13.14 0.01
CA GLU A 450 1.86 -12.73 -0.10
C GLU A 450 2.01 -11.22 0.14
N ILE A 451 1.17 -10.38 -0.47
CA ILE A 451 1.17 -8.92 -0.25
C ILE A 451 1.00 -8.58 1.24
N GLN A 452 0.13 -9.29 1.97
CA GLN A 452 -0.05 -9.08 3.41
C GLN A 452 1.21 -9.36 4.23
N ARG A 453 2.01 -10.34 3.80
CA ARG A 453 3.20 -10.82 4.52
C ARG A 453 4.50 -10.18 4.06
N LEU A 454 4.46 -9.32 3.03
CA LEU A 454 5.66 -8.65 2.52
C LEU A 454 6.45 -7.98 3.66
N PRO A 455 7.74 -8.21 3.77
CA PRO A 455 8.61 -7.42 4.64
C PRO A 455 8.66 -5.95 4.20
N ILE A 456 9.01 -5.05 5.10
CA ILE A 456 9.28 -3.65 4.73
C ILE A 456 10.49 -3.62 3.79
N GLY A 457 10.39 -2.85 2.70
CA GLY A 457 11.43 -2.75 1.69
C GLY A 457 11.36 -3.82 0.59
N VAL A 458 10.38 -4.71 0.63
CA VAL A 458 10.10 -5.65 -0.46
C VAL A 458 8.80 -5.23 -1.15
N ALA A 459 8.81 -5.23 -2.47
CA ALA A 459 7.64 -4.96 -3.30
C ALA A 459 7.35 -6.12 -4.24
N LEU A 460 6.08 -6.36 -4.50
CA LEU A 460 5.62 -7.11 -5.65
C LEU A 460 5.50 -6.13 -6.82
N ILE A 461 6.22 -6.39 -7.90
CA ILE A 461 6.22 -5.54 -9.10
C ILE A 461 5.61 -6.32 -10.25
N SER A 462 4.62 -5.73 -10.92
CA SER A 462 3.99 -6.29 -12.12
C SER A 462 3.94 -5.27 -13.25
N GLY A 463 3.84 -5.74 -14.47
CA GLY A 463 3.73 -4.90 -15.65
C GLY A 463 5.08 -4.37 -16.17
N ALA A 464 5.10 -3.19 -16.79
CA ALA A 464 6.22 -2.65 -17.55
C ALA A 464 6.69 -3.62 -18.66
N SER A 465 7.89 -4.15 -18.54
CA SER A 465 8.45 -5.17 -19.42
C SER A 465 8.45 -6.57 -18.81
N LEU A 466 7.92 -6.70 -17.59
CA LEU A 466 7.86 -7.96 -16.87
C LEU A 466 6.73 -8.83 -17.41
N GLN A 467 7.01 -10.10 -17.60
CA GLN A 467 6.02 -11.06 -18.12
C GLN A 467 5.10 -11.60 -17.03
N MET A 468 5.54 -11.49 -15.77
CA MET A 468 4.82 -11.91 -14.59
C MET A 468 5.19 -11.05 -13.39
N PRO A 469 4.37 -11.03 -12.34
CA PRO A 469 4.71 -10.36 -11.09
C PRO A 469 5.95 -10.96 -10.45
N ILE A 470 6.88 -10.11 -10.01
CA ILE A 470 8.12 -10.51 -9.32
C ILE A 470 8.24 -9.83 -7.97
N MET A 471 8.85 -10.51 -7.01
CA MET A 471 9.21 -9.91 -5.73
C MET A 471 10.59 -9.27 -5.81
N THR A 472 10.68 -8.01 -5.46
CA THR A 472 11.91 -7.22 -5.54
C THR A 472 12.23 -6.58 -4.19
N GLU A 473 13.44 -6.74 -3.71
CA GLU A 473 13.97 -5.94 -2.61
C GLU A 473 14.35 -4.56 -3.15
N ILE A 474 13.60 -3.54 -2.73
CA ILE A 474 13.84 -2.17 -3.19
C ILE A 474 15.22 -1.70 -2.72
N ARG A 475 16.02 -1.19 -3.64
CA ARG A 475 17.37 -0.71 -3.34
C ARG A 475 17.38 0.45 -2.36
N THR A 476 18.48 0.63 -1.70
CA THR A 476 18.71 1.80 -0.84
C THR A 476 18.72 3.07 -1.68
N ARG A 477 18.08 4.13 -1.16
CA ARG A 477 18.11 5.46 -1.77
C ARG A 477 19.51 6.06 -1.71
N GLU A 478 19.93 6.72 -2.79
CA GLU A 478 21.13 7.54 -2.87
C GLU A 478 20.98 8.84 -2.08
N THR A 479 19.72 9.30 -1.96
CA THR A 479 19.30 10.50 -1.24
C THR A 479 18.74 10.19 0.15
N SER A 480 18.69 11.19 1.00
CA SER A 480 18.04 11.10 2.32
C SER A 480 16.55 10.77 2.19
N HIS A 481 15.99 10.13 3.23
CA HIS A 481 14.55 9.94 3.36
C HIS A 481 13.93 10.96 4.30
N GLY A 482 12.87 11.66 3.86
CA GLY A 482 12.22 12.74 4.61
C GLY A 482 11.19 12.29 5.65
N GLY A 483 10.67 11.07 5.54
CA GLY A 483 9.59 10.55 6.38
C GLY A 483 10.03 10.11 7.79
N LYS A 484 10.68 10.99 8.57
CA LYS A 484 10.95 10.73 9.98
C LYS A 484 9.67 10.91 10.79
N SER A 485 9.20 9.85 11.45
CA SER A 485 8.26 9.97 12.56
C SER A 485 8.92 10.83 13.66
N VAL A 486 8.16 11.76 14.23
CA VAL A 486 8.60 12.52 15.40
C VAL A 486 8.76 11.51 16.55
N GLU A 487 9.98 11.34 17.05
CA GLU A 487 10.22 10.52 18.25
C GLU A 487 9.56 11.20 19.45
N ILE A 488 8.50 10.63 19.97
CA ILE A 488 7.73 11.18 21.10
C ILE A 488 8.41 10.89 22.43
N SER A 489 9.28 9.87 22.49
CA SER A 489 9.98 9.48 23.73
C SER A 489 11.45 9.89 23.69
N LYS A 490 11.81 10.98 24.37
CA LYS A 490 13.21 11.31 24.72
C LYS A 490 13.75 10.43 25.87
N GLY A 491 13.30 9.19 26.03
CA GLY A 491 13.66 8.31 27.13
C GLY A 491 13.80 6.82 26.80
N GLY A 492 13.51 6.43 25.58
CA GLY A 492 13.68 5.04 25.15
C GLY A 492 15.12 4.73 24.83
N LYS A 493 15.83 3.98 25.68
CA LYS A 493 17.07 3.32 25.31
C LYS A 493 16.84 2.60 24.00
N ASN A 494 17.69 2.86 23.00
CA ASN A 494 17.73 2.10 21.75
C ASN A 494 17.77 0.60 22.11
N VAL A 495 16.67 -0.09 21.88
CA VAL A 495 16.70 -1.54 21.84
C VAL A 495 17.41 -1.86 20.54
N ASN A 496 18.70 -2.11 20.63
CA ASN A 496 19.46 -2.70 19.53
C ASN A 496 18.88 -4.10 19.35
N TYR A 497 18.07 -4.28 18.34
CA TYR A 497 17.89 -5.58 17.75
C TYR A 497 19.21 -5.90 17.03
N GLU A 498 20.17 -6.44 17.77
CA GLU A 498 21.27 -7.15 17.14
C GLU A 498 20.64 -8.22 16.27
N THR A 499 20.95 -8.17 15.01
CA THR A 499 20.64 -9.21 14.04
C THR A 499 21.18 -10.50 14.65
N ILE A 500 20.28 -11.39 15.06
CA ILE A 500 20.68 -12.76 15.38
C ILE A 500 21.20 -13.31 14.04
N ASN A 501 22.51 -13.30 13.89
CA ASN A 501 23.18 -14.06 12.85
C ASN A 501 22.84 -15.52 13.14
N VAL A 502 21.91 -16.07 12.38
CA VAL A 502 21.73 -17.50 12.29
C VAL A 502 22.93 -18.02 11.49
N GLN A 503 24.09 -18.00 12.14
CA GLN A 503 25.16 -18.91 11.76
C GLN A 503 24.68 -20.30 12.18
N GLN A 504 24.77 -21.22 11.25
CA GLN A 504 24.65 -22.66 11.35
C GLN A 504 24.56 -23.17 12.79
N THR A 505 23.38 -23.58 13.21
CA THR A 505 23.23 -24.33 14.46
C THR A 505 24.04 -25.63 14.32
N PRO A 506 25.05 -25.84 15.14
CA PRO A 506 25.61 -27.17 15.28
C PRO A 506 24.50 -28.08 15.80
N SER A 507 24.44 -29.30 15.31
CA SER A 507 23.64 -30.38 15.87
C SER A 507 23.83 -30.40 17.39
N VAL A 508 22.77 -30.04 18.13
CA VAL A 508 22.79 -30.05 19.58
C VAL A 508 22.72 -31.50 20.06
N ASN A 509 23.88 -32.05 20.40
CA ASN A 509 23.96 -33.18 21.34
C ASN A 509 23.61 -32.62 22.71
N VAL A 510 22.40 -32.85 23.15
CA VAL A 510 21.95 -32.49 24.52
C VAL A 510 22.53 -33.52 25.48
N GLN A 511 23.67 -33.19 26.09
CA GLN A 511 24.09 -33.83 27.32
C GLN A 511 23.55 -33.01 28.49
N PHE A 512 22.57 -33.59 29.19
CA PHE A 512 22.10 -33.04 30.48
C PHE A 512 23.13 -33.33 31.57
N ASN A 513 23.75 -32.26 32.12
CA ASN A 513 24.45 -32.33 33.40
C ASN A 513 23.52 -31.85 34.51
N GLN A 514 23.36 -32.73 35.50
CA GLN A 514 22.65 -32.48 36.77
C GLN A 514 23.41 -31.52 37.65
N GLN A 515 22.63 -30.83 38.50
CA GLN A 515 22.93 -30.20 39.78
C GLN A 515 23.27 -28.71 39.79
N LYS A 516 22.36 -27.87 40.34
CA LYS A 516 22.38 -27.44 41.77
C LYS A 516 21.17 -26.57 42.09
N GLU A 517 20.51 -26.93 43.18
CA GLU A 517 19.49 -26.14 43.85
C GLU A 517 20.04 -24.80 44.32
N VAL A 518 19.33 -23.72 44.03
CA VAL A 518 19.40 -22.47 44.80
C VAL A 518 18.00 -22.00 45.07
N ASN A 519 17.58 -22.17 46.31
CA ASN A 519 16.40 -21.56 46.91
C ASN A 519 16.52 -20.03 46.88
N GLN A 520 15.68 -19.35 46.15
CA GLN A 520 15.32 -17.96 46.43
C GLN A 520 13.80 -17.76 46.30
N GLN A 521 13.23 -17.23 47.35
CA GLN A 521 11.84 -16.86 47.51
C GLN A 521 11.38 -15.97 46.36
N ILE A 522 10.42 -16.47 45.56
CA ILE A 522 9.72 -15.66 44.58
C ILE A 522 8.31 -15.45 45.08
N SER A 523 7.99 -14.17 45.26
CA SER A 523 6.65 -13.67 45.47
C SER A 523 5.69 -14.17 44.41
N LYS A 524 4.47 -14.56 44.83
CA LYS A 524 3.40 -15.10 44.00
C LYS A 524 3.16 -14.27 42.74
N PRO A 525 3.14 -14.88 41.55
CA PRO A 525 2.69 -14.21 40.33
C PRO A 525 1.17 -14.06 40.36
N GLN A 526 0.69 -12.89 39.96
CA GLN A 526 -0.72 -12.66 39.66
C GLN A 526 -1.20 -13.66 38.61
N GLU A 527 -2.31 -14.31 38.89
CA GLU A 527 -2.96 -15.28 38.00
C GLU A 527 -3.19 -14.69 36.60
N SER A 528 -2.68 -15.38 35.59
CA SER A 528 -2.87 -15.05 34.19
C SER A 528 -4.33 -15.24 33.76
N VAL A 529 -4.93 -14.19 33.20
CA VAL A 529 -6.35 -14.00 32.87
C VAL A 529 -6.82 -14.82 31.65
N ASN A 530 -6.20 -15.93 31.31
CA ASN A 530 -6.56 -16.77 30.14
C ASN A 530 -7.19 -18.12 30.51
N ASN A 531 -7.83 -18.21 31.69
CA ASN A 531 -8.55 -19.42 32.09
C ASN A 531 -9.93 -19.46 31.37
N PRO A 532 -10.28 -20.52 30.61
CA PRO A 532 -11.55 -20.63 29.88
C PRO A 532 -12.80 -20.44 30.77
N THR A 533 -12.74 -20.85 32.01
CA THR A 533 -13.81 -20.70 33.00
C THR A 533 -14.08 -19.24 33.36
N ASN A 534 -13.08 -18.39 33.42
CA ASN A 534 -13.28 -16.96 33.70
C ASN A 534 -13.87 -16.20 32.49
N LYS A 535 -13.54 -16.60 31.29
CA LYS A 535 -14.10 -16.02 30.04
C LYS A 535 -15.59 -16.29 29.93
N ALA A 536 -16.02 -17.52 30.20
CA ALA A 536 -17.43 -17.92 30.23
C ALA A 536 -18.26 -17.15 31.27
N LYS A 537 -17.74 -17.01 32.47
CA LYS A 537 -18.39 -16.22 33.56
C LYS A 537 -18.57 -14.74 33.16
N ASN A 538 -17.56 -14.13 32.54
CA ASN A 538 -17.65 -12.73 32.11
C ASN A 538 -18.69 -12.52 30.99
N VAL A 539 -18.77 -13.43 30.04
CA VAL A 539 -19.78 -13.41 28.96
C VAL A 539 -21.19 -13.50 29.55
N THR A 540 -21.44 -14.48 30.44
CA THR A 540 -22.73 -14.69 31.07
C THR A 540 -23.16 -13.48 31.91
N LYS A 541 -22.26 -12.93 32.70
CA LYS A 541 -22.52 -11.74 33.53
C LYS A 541 -22.92 -10.53 32.70
N VAL A 542 -22.21 -10.27 31.61
CA VAL A 542 -22.52 -9.12 30.74
C VAL A 542 -23.87 -9.31 30.08
N ALA A 543 -24.14 -10.46 29.49
CA ALA A 543 -25.39 -10.73 28.79
C ALA A 543 -26.61 -10.68 29.75
N HIS A 544 -26.45 -11.17 30.97
CA HIS A 544 -27.46 -11.07 32.00
C HIS A 544 -27.73 -9.61 32.43
N ARG A 545 -26.68 -8.82 32.69
CA ARG A 545 -26.81 -7.39 33.02
C ARG A 545 -27.37 -6.53 31.91
N LEU A 546 -27.11 -6.90 30.64
CA LEU A 546 -27.76 -6.28 29.50
C LEU A 546 -29.25 -6.69 29.39
N GLY A 547 -29.65 -7.76 30.05
CA GLY A 547 -31.01 -8.30 29.98
C GLY A 547 -31.30 -9.09 28.70
N TRP A 548 -30.27 -9.65 28.10
CA TRP A 548 -30.36 -10.48 26.89
C TRP A 548 -30.69 -11.93 27.23
N ILE A 549 -30.25 -12.41 28.40
CA ILE A 549 -30.53 -13.75 28.91
C ILE A 549 -30.96 -13.68 30.36
N SER A 550 -31.72 -14.66 30.82
CA SER A 550 -32.08 -14.89 32.24
C SER A 550 -31.25 -16.02 32.88
N GLU A 551 -30.50 -16.75 32.05
CA GLU A 551 -29.71 -17.90 32.46
C GLU A 551 -28.43 -17.45 33.21
N SER A 552 -28.14 -18.08 34.36
CA SER A 552 -26.98 -17.79 35.20
C SER A 552 -25.87 -18.84 35.07
N ASN A 553 -26.17 -20.01 34.50
CA ASN A 553 -25.20 -21.05 34.26
C ASN A 553 -24.35 -20.68 33.01
N PRO A 554 -23.01 -20.56 33.16
CA PRO A 554 -22.14 -20.11 32.05
C PRO A 554 -22.21 -20.98 30.78
N ASP A 555 -22.33 -22.29 30.92
CA ASP A 555 -22.33 -23.19 29.75
C ASP A 555 -23.63 -23.13 28.96
N GLU A 556 -24.76 -22.98 29.65
CA GLU A 556 -26.07 -22.83 29.03
C GLU A 556 -26.23 -21.42 28.44
N ALA A 557 -25.75 -20.40 29.11
CA ALA A 557 -25.72 -19.03 28.63
C ALA A 557 -24.95 -18.92 27.30
N ILE A 558 -23.80 -19.56 27.20
CA ILE A 558 -23.02 -19.57 25.95
C ILE A 558 -23.77 -20.27 24.82
N LYS A 559 -24.47 -21.37 25.08
CA LYS A 559 -25.29 -22.07 24.07
C LYS A 559 -26.43 -21.17 23.54
N ILE A 560 -27.07 -20.43 24.41
CA ILE A 560 -28.13 -19.49 24.04
C ILE A 560 -27.56 -18.37 23.17
N LEU A 561 -26.46 -17.75 23.61
CA LEU A 561 -25.83 -16.64 22.91
C LEU A 561 -25.24 -17.07 21.56
N THR A 562 -24.73 -18.29 21.45
CA THR A 562 -24.28 -18.87 20.18
C THR A 562 -25.42 -18.96 19.17
N LYS A 563 -26.58 -19.51 19.58
CA LYS A 563 -27.77 -19.58 18.74
C LYS A 563 -28.28 -18.19 18.30
N GLU A 564 -28.21 -17.20 19.18
CA GLU A 564 -28.60 -15.84 18.84
C GLU A 564 -27.62 -15.19 17.83
N ALA A 565 -26.31 -15.38 17.99
CA ALA A 565 -25.31 -14.90 17.04
C ALA A 565 -25.49 -15.53 15.66
N GLU A 566 -25.78 -16.83 15.60
CA GLU A 566 -26.06 -17.56 14.34
C GLU A 566 -27.33 -17.01 13.65
N LYS A 567 -28.39 -16.73 14.39
CA LYS A 567 -29.62 -16.13 13.85
C LYS A 567 -29.39 -14.72 13.27
N MET A 568 -28.43 -13.98 13.84
CA MET A 568 -28.05 -12.64 13.37
C MET A 568 -27.01 -12.66 12.23
N ASN A 569 -26.58 -13.86 11.80
CA ASN A 569 -25.51 -14.06 10.81
C ASN A 569 -24.18 -13.40 11.23
N GLU A 570 -23.91 -13.37 12.54
CA GLU A 570 -22.70 -12.82 13.12
C GLU A 570 -21.67 -13.94 13.40
N ASN A 571 -20.37 -13.58 13.37
CA ASN A 571 -19.33 -14.52 13.74
C ASN A 571 -19.40 -14.82 15.25
N VAL A 572 -19.82 -16.02 15.62
CA VAL A 572 -20.05 -16.50 16.98
C VAL A 572 -18.85 -16.22 17.90
N TYR A 573 -17.64 -16.53 17.44
CA TYR A 573 -16.42 -16.32 18.20
C TYR A 573 -16.22 -14.83 18.54
N LYS A 574 -16.35 -13.97 17.55
CA LYS A 574 -16.19 -12.51 17.70
C LYS A 574 -17.27 -11.90 18.58
N TYR A 575 -18.50 -12.41 18.49
CA TYR A 575 -19.62 -11.99 19.32
C TYR A 575 -19.37 -12.30 20.81
N LEU A 576 -19.02 -13.55 21.14
CA LEU A 576 -18.71 -13.97 22.50
C LEU A 576 -17.46 -13.31 23.06
N GLU A 577 -16.46 -13.07 22.23
CA GLU A 577 -15.22 -12.37 22.64
C GLU A 577 -15.48 -10.91 23.00
N SER A 578 -16.33 -10.21 22.25
CA SER A 578 -16.74 -8.83 22.57
C SER A 578 -17.42 -8.74 23.93
N LEU A 579 -18.28 -9.70 24.29
CA LEU A 579 -18.92 -9.78 25.61
C LEU A 579 -17.92 -10.09 26.72
N ALA A 580 -16.95 -10.96 26.46
CA ALA A 580 -15.90 -11.28 27.44
C ALA A 580 -15.02 -10.06 27.75
N ILE A 581 -14.68 -9.26 26.75
CA ILE A 581 -13.92 -8.01 26.89
C ILE A 581 -14.72 -6.98 27.69
N LEU A 582 -16.02 -6.80 27.39
CA LEU A 582 -16.89 -5.91 28.16
C LEU A 582 -16.97 -6.33 29.63
N GLY A 583 -17.02 -7.63 29.92
CA GLY A 583 -17.01 -8.17 31.27
C GLY A 583 -15.72 -7.92 32.04
N LYS A 584 -14.59 -7.99 31.32
CA LYS A 584 -13.26 -7.76 31.88
C LYS A 584 -12.98 -6.28 32.14
N ASP A 585 -13.29 -5.42 31.15
CA ASP A 585 -12.80 -4.03 31.15
C ASP A 585 -13.78 -3.04 31.78
N TYR A 586 -15.07 -3.34 31.82
CA TYR A 586 -16.10 -2.42 32.27
C TYR A 586 -17.07 -2.99 33.31
N CYS A 587 -17.45 -4.27 33.17
CA CYS A 587 -18.55 -4.85 33.93
C CYS A 587 -18.07 -5.68 35.16
N HIS A 588 -17.28 -5.08 36.05
CA HIS A 588 -16.76 -5.72 37.26
C HIS A 588 -17.87 -6.07 38.26
N ASP A 589 -17.61 -7.05 39.13
CA ASP A 589 -18.62 -7.52 40.11
C ASP A 589 -18.91 -6.48 41.18
N ASP A 590 -17.86 -5.93 41.78
CA ASP A 590 -17.98 -5.04 42.95
C ASP A 590 -18.08 -3.55 42.60
N ASN A 591 -17.49 -3.13 41.47
CA ASN A 591 -17.50 -1.71 41.06
C ASN A 591 -17.49 -1.57 39.53
N PRO A 592 -18.64 -1.74 38.86
CA PRO A 592 -18.71 -1.67 37.40
C PRO A 592 -18.53 -0.23 36.87
N ASN A 593 -17.65 -0.05 35.88
CA ASN A 593 -17.39 1.25 35.26
C ASN A 593 -18.46 1.61 34.21
N CYS A 594 -19.70 1.78 34.66
CA CYS A 594 -20.85 2.03 33.77
C CYS A 594 -20.77 3.35 32.99
N ILE A 595 -20.04 4.35 33.48
CA ILE A 595 -19.91 5.67 32.83
C ILE A 595 -19.12 5.55 31.52
N LYS A 596 -18.07 4.74 31.53
CA LYS A 596 -17.18 4.52 30.36
C LYS A 596 -17.59 3.31 29.49
N CYS A 597 -18.60 2.55 29.90
CA CYS A 597 -19.03 1.35 29.21
C CYS A 597 -19.65 1.69 27.84
N PRO A 598 -19.24 1.06 26.74
CA PRO A 598 -19.82 1.29 25.40
C PRO A 598 -21.32 0.94 25.34
N MET A 599 -21.79 0.00 26.19
CA MET A 599 -23.18 -0.46 26.23
C MET A 599 -24.04 0.29 27.28
N LYS A 600 -23.55 1.41 27.81
CA LYS A 600 -24.18 2.16 28.90
C LYS A 600 -25.66 2.53 28.65
N ASP A 601 -26.02 2.85 27.41
CA ASP A 601 -27.36 3.34 27.04
C ASP A 601 -28.37 2.20 26.80
N SER A 602 -27.88 0.97 26.64
CA SER A 602 -28.68 -0.25 26.41
C SER A 602 -28.69 -1.20 27.60
N CYS A 603 -28.00 -0.87 28.70
CA CYS A 603 -27.78 -1.77 29.82
C CYS A 603 -28.91 -1.67 30.86
N ARG A 604 -29.64 -2.78 31.11
CA ARG A 604 -30.71 -2.86 32.12
C ARG A 604 -30.22 -2.67 33.55
N TYR A 605 -29.03 -3.15 33.88
CA TYR A 605 -28.44 -3.03 35.20
C TYR A 605 -28.24 -1.57 35.62
N ARG A 606 -27.86 -0.71 34.69
CA ARG A 606 -27.69 0.73 34.92
C ARG A 606 -29.03 1.44 35.15
N THR A 607 -30.08 1.02 34.45
CA THR A 607 -31.41 1.62 34.57
C THR A 607 -32.13 1.22 35.87
N SER A 608 -31.79 0.06 36.46
CA SER A 608 -32.37 -0.43 37.73
C SER A 608 -31.66 0.09 38.96
N SER A 609 -30.42 0.56 38.87
CA SER A 609 -29.63 1.06 40.02
C SER A 609 -29.67 2.59 40.21
N GLY A 610 -30.70 3.27 39.69
CA GLY A 610 -31.02 4.66 40.04
C GLY A 610 -30.27 5.73 39.23
N SER A 611 -30.75 6.02 38.05
CA SER A 611 -30.95 7.37 37.53
C SER A 611 -31.75 7.28 36.22
N ILE A 612 -32.85 8.00 36.24
CA ILE A 612 -33.89 8.06 35.19
C ILE A 612 -33.28 8.56 33.90
N ILE A 613 -33.31 7.76 32.83
CA ILE A 613 -33.34 8.26 31.45
C ILE A 613 -34.21 7.32 30.60
N LYS A 614 -35.16 7.95 29.91
CA LYS A 614 -36.30 7.43 29.20
C LYS A 614 -35.94 6.44 28.08
N LYS A 615 -36.85 5.43 27.89
CA LYS A 615 -37.01 4.55 26.76
C LYS A 615 -37.04 5.33 25.42
N GLY A 616 -36.29 4.86 24.45
CA GLY A 616 -36.40 5.33 23.08
C GLY A 616 -35.73 4.43 22.06
N LEU A 617 -36.53 3.64 21.39
CA LEU A 617 -36.47 3.19 20.00
C LEU A 617 -35.37 2.22 19.53
N PHE A 618 -35.68 0.93 19.55
CA PHE A 618 -35.42 0.09 18.37
C PHE A 618 -36.67 0.04 17.52
N ARG A 619 -36.72 0.81 16.45
CA ARG A 619 -37.63 0.59 15.32
C ARG A 619 -36.88 -0.22 14.27
N LYS A 620 -37.38 -1.42 14.00
CA LYS A 620 -37.15 -2.19 12.77
C LYS A 620 -37.34 -1.27 11.58
N LYS A 621 -36.40 -1.24 10.65
CA LYS A 621 -36.71 -0.94 9.25
C LYS A 621 -36.56 -2.23 8.47
N SER A 622 -37.71 -2.60 7.90
CA SER A 622 -37.87 -3.59 6.86
C SER A 622 -37.06 -3.28 5.63
#